data_a43a2ec9b0482785b9513ade6f61e49d
#
_entry.id   a43a2ec9b0482785b9513ade6f61e49d
#
_cell.length_a   1.000
_cell.length_b   1.000
_cell.length_c   1.000
_cell.angle_alpha   90.00
_cell.angle_beta   90.00
_cell.angle_gamma   90.00
#
_symmetry.space_group_name_H-M   'P 1'
#
loop_
_entity.id
_entity.type
_entity.pdbx_description
1 polymer ?
#
loop_
_entity_poly.entity_id
_entity_poly.type
_entity_poly.pdbx_seq_one_letter_code
_entity_poly.pdbx_strand_id
1 'polypeptide(L)'
;MCNTDGTPVPFDDFHVILVEPQESRNVGSVARAMQNLGFRHLHLVAPRGYDREKAGVTAVWATAILDGLQIHDTFGEALSDMEEVVGLSEREGRNPAYFVTLPQWGVGLGEREPRRTALVFGPEDNGLRQEHLSQCSWVVRIPSAAENPSFNLAQSVLLVLYKITESFGDTVNLPAVPVRADPRRRTTGTPTWNSLYQLDRMLDDVMAEGGFVGNGSPKPGPDMVKNLFRRLRLNTHEVGLLLSLFGQLRAALRRGRRIDP
;
A
#
# COMPACT_ATOMS: atom_id res chain seq x y z
N MET A 1 4.69 24.28 10.36
CA MET A 1 3.29 24.76 10.14
C MET A 1 2.34 23.80 10.82
N CYS A 2 1.19 24.25 11.29
CA CYS A 2 0.17 23.40 11.90
C CYS A 2 -1.06 23.35 11.00
N ASN A 3 -1.82 22.26 11.07
CA ASN A 3 -3.15 22.22 10.50
C ASN A 3 -4.04 23.32 11.11
N THR A 4 -5.20 23.58 10.55
CA THR A 4 -6.17 24.59 11.04
C THR A 4 -6.62 24.35 12.49
N ASP A 5 -6.38 23.16 13.04
CA ASP A 5 -6.66 22.74 14.42
C ASP A 5 -5.42 22.77 15.35
N GLY A 6 -4.27 23.26 14.86
CA GLY A 6 -3.03 23.38 15.63
C GLY A 6 -2.18 22.09 15.69
N THR A 7 -2.60 21.00 15.05
CA THR A 7 -1.77 19.77 14.98
C THR A 7 -0.61 19.94 14.00
N PRO A 8 0.63 19.51 14.35
CA PRO A 8 1.76 19.52 13.41
C PRO A 8 1.41 18.68 12.18
N VAL A 9 1.84 19.14 10.99
CA VAL A 9 1.72 18.33 9.77
C VAL A 9 2.86 17.31 9.82
N PRO A 10 2.60 16.02 9.94
CA PRO A 10 3.63 15.01 10.25
C PRO A 10 4.70 14.86 9.15
N PHE A 11 4.48 15.43 7.95
CA PHE A 11 5.37 15.31 6.80
C PHE A 11 5.94 16.65 6.32
N ASP A 12 5.84 17.71 7.12
CA ASP A 12 6.35 19.05 6.75
C ASP A 12 7.89 19.09 6.70
N ASP A 13 8.56 18.14 7.36
CA ASP A 13 10.01 18.01 7.34
C ASP A 13 10.54 17.21 6.13
N PHE A 14 9.66 16.63 5.31
CA PHE A 14 10.07 15.86 4.13
C PHE A 14 9.95 16.70 2.85
N HIS A 15 11.04 16.86 2.14
CA HIS A 15 11.14 17.60 0.90
C HIS A 15 11.45 16.66 -0.27
N VAL A 16 10.59 16.61 -1.27
CA VAL A 16 10.80 15.83 -2.50
C VAL A 16 11.62 16.68 -3.46
N ILE A 17 12.79 16.17 -3.86
CA ILE A 17 13.71 16.86 -4.78
C ILE A 17 13.86 16.00 -6.04
N LEU A 18 13.45 16.55 -7.18
CA LEU A 18 13.63 15.93 -8.50
C LEU A 18 14.82 16.59 -9.20
N VAL A 19 15.87 15.80 -9.46
CA VAL A 19 17.07 16.28 -10.15
C VAL A 19 16.92 16.06 -11.66
N GLU A 20 17.04 17.14 -12.43
CA GLU A 20 16.96 17.15 -13.89
C GLU A 20 15.74 16.38 -14.46
N PRO A 21 14.53 16.53 -13.89
CA PRO A 21 13.37 15.83 -14.44
C PRO A 21 13.13 16.21 -15.88
N GLN A 22 12.83 15.20 -16.73
CA GLN A 22 12.72 15.38 -18.20
C GLN A 22 11.26 15.53 -18.66
N GLU A 23 10.34 14.87 -17.95
CA GLU A 23 8.93 14.83 -18.33
C GLU A 23 8.05 15.61 -17.35
N SER A 24 7.50 16.74 -17.78
CA SER A 24 6.61 17.58 -16.96
C SER A 24 5.39 16.82 -16.43
N ARG A 25 4.88 15.82 -17.17
CA ARG A 25 3.77 14.97 -16.70
C ARG A 25 4.18 14.08 -15.53
N ASN A 26 5.46 13.67 -15.44
CA ASN A 26 5.96 12.97 -14.25
C ASN A 26 5.97 13.89 -13.03
N VAL A 27 6.39 15.15 -13.20
CA VAL A 27 6.34 16.17 -12.13
C VAL A 27 4.88 16.35 -11.63
N GLY A 28 3.92 16.44 -12.53
CA GLY A 28 2.50 16.52 -12.16
C GLY A 28 1.99 15.29 -11.43
N SER A 29 2.41 14.09 -11.86
CA SER A 29 2.07 12.84 -11.21
C SER A 29 2.70 12.71 -9.82
N VAL A 30 3.93 13.22 -9.64
CA VAL A 30 4.60 13.36 -8.33
C VAL A 30 3.81 14.30 -7.42
N ALA A 31 3.44 15.48 -7.91
CA ALA A 31 2.63 16.43 -7.14
C ALA A 31 1.32 15.78 -6.65
N ARG A 32 0.66 15.00 -7.52
CA ARG A 32 -0.55 14.25 -7.15
C ARG A 32 -0.29 13.20 -6.07
N ALA A 33 0.79 12.45 -6.16
CA ALA A 33 1.17 11.47 -5.13
C ALA A 33 1.43 12.15 -3.78
N MET A 34 2.15 13.29 -3.80
CA MET A 34 2.41 14.10 -2.61
C MET A 34 1.12 14.61 -1.97
N GLN A 35 0.22 15.19 -2.75
CA GLN A 35 -1.09 15.69 -2.27
C GLN A 35 -1.91 14.58 -1.63
N ASN A 36 -1.95 13.39 -2.25
CA ASN A 36 -2.72 12.25 -1.73
C ASN A 36 -2.21 11.73 -0.38
N LEU A 37 -0.91 11.90 -0.10
CA LEU A 37 -0.26 11.41 1.11
C LEU A 37 0.08 12.53 2.12
N GLY A 38 -0.28 13.79 1.83
CA GLY A 38 -0.12 14.91 2.76
C GLY A 38 1.25 15.57 2.75
N PHE A 39 2.11 15.29 1.76
CA PHE A 39 3.40 15.96 1.56
C PHE A 39 3.22 17.26 0.77
N ARG A 40 4.08 18.28 1.04
CA ARG A 40 3.88 19.62 0.49
C ARG A 40 5.06 20.21 -0.25
N HIS A 41 6.30 19.87 0.10
CA HIS A 41 7.50 20.51 -0.38
C HIS A 41 8.08 19.79 -1.60
N LEU A 42 7.88 20.39 -2.79
CA LEU A 42 8.40 19.87 -4.06
C LEU A 42 9.46 20.85 -4.61
N HIS A 43 10.62 20.31 -4.94
CA HIS A 43 11.74 21.02 -5.51
C HIS A 43 12.18 20.38 -6.83
N LEU A 44 12.52 21.22 -7.81
CA LEU A 44 13.17 20.79 -9.05
C LEU A 44 14.59 21.37 -9.09
N VAL A 45 15.55 20.55 -9.46
CA VAL A 45 16.95 20.98 -9.70
C VAL A 45 17.22 20.89 -11.18
N ALA A 46 17.60 22.00 -11.81
CA ALA A 46 17.97 22.10 -13.22
C ALA A 46 17.00 21.33 -14.16
N PRO A 47 15.68 21.54 -14.07
CA PRO A 47 14.70 20.76 -14.81
C PRO A 47 14.88 20.97 -16.33
N ARG A 48 14.79 19.88 -17.11
CA ARG A 48 14.93 19.93 -18.55
C ARG A 48 13.61 20.25 -19.23
N GLY A 49 13.35 21.55 -19.47
CA GLY A 49 12.16 22.01 -20.19
C GLY A 49 10.86 21.83 -19.40
N TYR A 50 10.87 22.09 -18.12
CA TYR A 50 9.67 22.04 -17.29
C TYR A 50 8.59 22.99 -17.80
N ASP A 51 7.40 22.44 -17.97
CA ASP A 51 6.19 23.11 -18.45
C ASP A 51 5.07 22.91 -17.40
N ARG A 52 4.68 24.02 -16.75
CA ARG A 52 3.65 24.02 -15.69
C ARG A 52 2.28 23.54 -16.20
N GLU A 53 1.91 23.86 -17.45
CA GLU A 53 0.62 23.45 -18.01
C GLU A 53 0.58 21.95 -18.25
N LYS A 54 1.66 21.39 -18.82
CA LYS A 54 1.79 19.93 -19.02
C LYS A 54 1.80 19.19 -17.69
N ALA A 55 2.48 19.70 -16.67
CA ALA A 55 2.44 19.13 -15.32
C ALA A 55 1.03 19.15 -14.73
N GLY A 56 0.29 20.25 -14.96
CA GLY A 56 -1.10 20.41 -14.52
C GLY A 56 -2.06 19.34 -15.03
N VAL A 57 -1.81 18.80 -16.22
CA VAL A 57 -2.66 17.72 -16.82
C VAL A 57 -2.70 16.46 -15.90
N THR A 58 -1.58 16.11 -15.27
CA THR A 58 -1.47 14.91 -14.42
C THR A 58 -1.57 15.21 -12.92
N ALA A 59 -1.43 16.48 -12.53
CA ALA A 59 -1.50 16.93 -11.14
C ALA A 59 -2.93 17.15 -10.64
N VAL A 60 -3.87 16.36 -11.11
CA VAL A 60 -5.30 16.46 -10.75
C VAL A 60 -5.47 16.66 -9.23
N TRP A 61 -6.14 17.78 -8.83
CA TRP A 61 -6.34 18.22 -7.44
C TRP A 61 -5.05 18.60 -6.66
N ALA A 62 -3.86 18.58 -7.28
CA ALA A 62 -2.59 18.90 -6.66
C ALA A 62 -1.96 20.21 -7.19
N THR A 63 -2.78 21.15 -7.66
CA THR A 63 -2.31 22.45 -8.18
C THR A 63 -1.54 23.24 -7.13
N ALA A 64 -1.96 23.18 -5.86
CA ALA A 64 -1.28 23.85 -4.75
C ALA A 64 0.18 23.40 -4.57
N ILE A 65 0.49 22.11 -4.80
CA ILE A 65 1.86 21.61 -4.77
C ILE A 65 2.68 22.23 -5.93
N LEU A 66 2.09 22.31 -7.15
CA LEU A 66 2.76 22.91 -8.29
C LEU A 66 2.92 24.42 -8.16
N ASP A 67 2.00 25.10 -7.47
CA ASP A 67 2.08 26.55 -7.23
C ASP A 67 3.13 26.90 -6.16
N GLY A 68 3.36 26.01 -5.20
CA GLY A 68 4.41 26.10 -4.18
C GLY A 68 5.75 25.48 -4.59
N LEU A 69 5.88 24.94 -5.80
CA LEU A 69 7.07 24.31 -6.32
C LEU A 69 8.26 25.29 -6.40
N GLN A 70 9.43 24.86 -5.92
CA GLN A 70 10.65 25.63 -5.98
C GLN A 70 11.59 25.07 -7.05
N ILE A 71 12.21 25.97 -7.83
CA ILE A 71 13.18 25.59 -8.86
C ILE A 71 14.56 26.13 -8.43
N HIS A 72 15.56 25.28 -8.50
CA HIS A 72 16.94 25.55 -8.16
C HIS A 72 17.83 25.32 -9.37
N ASP A 73 18.86 26.16 -9.54
CA ASP A 73 19.84 25.98 -10.60
C ASP A 73 20.82 24.86 -10.27
N THR A 74 21.14 24.67 -9.00
CA THR A 74 22.13 23.69 -8.54
C THR A 74 21.56 22.75 -7.47
N PHE A 75 22.14 21.55 -7.38
CA PHE A 75 21.80 20.57 -6.34
C PHE A 75 22.12 21.10 -4.94
N GLY A 76 23.25 21.82 -4.77
CA GLY A 76 23.64 22.42 -3.49
C GLY A 76 22.62 23.44 -2.97
N GLU A 77 22.02 24.24 -3.85
CA GLU A 77 20.96 25.20 -3.45
C GLU A 77 19.75 24.47 -2.88
N ALA A 78 19.31 23.39 -3.53
CA ALA A 78 18.15 22.61 -3.06
C ALA A 78 18.43 21.90 -1.73
N LEU A 79 19.68 21.67 -1.36
CA LEU A 79 20.08 21.00 -0.12
C LEU A 79 20.45 21.97 1.02
N SER A 80 20.51 23.28 0.77
CA SER A 80 21.09 24.27 1.70
C SER A 80 20.51 24.23 3.11
N ASP A 81 19.23 23.92 3.24
CA ASP A 81 18.49 23.87 4.50
C ASP A 81 18.18 22.45 4.97
N MET A 82 18.68 21.44 4.29
CA MET A 82 18.39 20.04 4.61
C MET A 82 19.39 19.48 5.63
N GLU A 83 18.87 18.72 6.60
CA GLU A 83 19.68 18.11 7.66
C GLU A 83 20.01 16.65 7.35
N GLU A 84 19.16 15.99 6.55
CA GLU A 84 19.37 14.63 6.06
C GLU A 84 19.07 14.55 4.56
N VAL A 85 19.89 13.81 3.83
CA VAL A 85 19.73 13.64 2.38
C VAL A 85 19.63 12.15 2.04
N VAL A 86 18.50 11.75 1.47
CA VAL A 86 18.18 10.36 1.10
C VAL A 86 18.09 10.27 -0.41
N GLY A 87 19.10 9.67 -1.04
CA GLY A 87 19.12 9.45 -2.49
C GLY A 87 18.46 8.13 -2.88
N LEU A 88 17.52 8.16 -3.82
CA LEU A 88 16.86 6.96 -4.35
C LEU A 88 17.62 6.44 -5.58
N SER A 89 18.20 5.25 -5.50
CA SER A 89 19.03 4.69 -6.56
C SER A 89 19.08 3.16 -6.52
N GLU A 90 19.10 2.54 -7.71
CA GLU A 90 19.41 1.11 -7.84
C GLU A 90 20.92 0.84 -7.72
N ARG A 91 21.76 1.87 -7.86
CA ARG A 91 23.23 1.76 -7.82
C ARG A 91 23.74 2.05 -6.40
N GLU A 92 24.64 1.21 -5.92
CA GLU A 92 25.24 1.33 -4.58
C GLU A 92 26.09 2.61 -4.39
N GLY A 93 26.48 3.28 -5.48
CA GLY A 93 27.43 4.38 -5.38
C GLY A 93 28.83 3.90 -4.94
N ARG A 94 29.73 4.85 -4.62
CA ARG A 94 31.12 4.54 -4.16
C ARG A 94 31.25 4.36 -2.64
N ASN A 95 30.19 4.66 -1.88
CA ASN A 95 30.23 4.54 -0.42
C ASN A 95 29.11 3.60 0.06
N PRO A 96 29.37 2.28 0.13
CA PRO A 96 28.35 1.28 0.46
C PRO A 96 27.92 1.29 1.93
N ALA A 97 28.54 2.09 2.80
CA ALA A 97 28.26 2.08 4.24
C ALA A 97 26.82 2.47 4.61
N TYR A 98 26.12 3.15 3.70
CA TYR A 98 24.76 3.66 3.91
C TYR A 98 23.80 3.25 2.78
N PHE A 99 24.07 2.13 2.12
CA PHE A 99 23.19 1.56 1.10
C PHE A 99 22.25 0.56 1.75
N VAL A 100 20.96 0.88 1.72
CA VAL A 100 19.89 0.08 2.34
C VAL A 100 18.68 -0.06 1.40
N THR A 101 17.85 -1.04 1.66
CA THR A 101 16.57 -1.14 0.96
C THR A 101 15.51 -0.23 1.61
N LEU A 102 14.51 0.18 0.83
CA LEU A 102 13.40 1.01 1.32
C LEU A 102 12.70 0.40 2.56
N PRO A 103 12.42 -0.91 2.63
CA PRO A 103 11.91 -1.53 3.86
C PRO A 103 12.84 -1.37 5.06
N GLN A 104 14.16 -1.55 4.87
CA GLN A 104 15.14 -1.41 5.95
C GLN A 104 15.26 0.04 6.43
N TRP A 105 15.30 1.00 5.51
CA TRP A 105 15.37 2.43 5.84
C TRP A 105 14.14 2.90 6.62
N GLY A 106 12.96 2.38 6.28
CA GLY A 106 11.70 2.72 6.92
C GLY A 106 11.54 2.15 8.35
N VAL A 107 12.41 1.21 8.79
CA VAL A 107 12.33 0.67 10.15
C VAL A 107 12.61 1.77 11.17
N GLY A 108 11.68 1.98 12.10
CA GLY A 108 11.81 2.97 13.17
C GLY A 108 11.83 4.43 12.67
N LEU A 109 11.45 4.71 11.43
CA LEU A 109 11.48 6.07 10.88
C LEU A 109 10.57 7.02 11.68
N GLY A 110 9.37 6.57 12.09
CA GLY A 110 8.45 7.37 12.89
C GLY A 110 8.90 7.62 14.34
N GLU A 111 9.96 6.92 14.80
CA GLU A 111 10.53 7.07 16.15
C GLU A 111 11.79 7.96 16.13
N ARG A 112 12.28 8.35 14.95
CA ARG A 112 13.46 9.22 14.82
C ARG A 112 13.13 10.66 15.16
N GLU A 113 14.11 11.37 15.66
CA GLU A 113 14.04 12.83 15.81
C GLU A 113 13.68 13.48 14.46
N PRO A 114 12.66 14.39 14.42
CA PRO A 114 12.31 15.12 13.21
C PRO A 114 13.52 15.87 12.64
N ARG A 115 13.74 15.72 11.34
CA ARG A 115 14.83 16.40 10.60
C ARG A 115 14.31 16.81 9.24
N ARG A 116 14.71 17.98 8.79
CA ARG A 116 14.46 18.36 7.40
C ARG A 116 15.19 17.41 6.45
N THR A 117 14.42 16.52 5.83
CA THR A 117 14.91 15.39 5.04
C THR A 117 14.62 15.61 3.56
N ALA A 118 15.68 15.68 2.76
CA ALA A 118 15.58 15.67 1.31
C ALA A 118 15.42 14.24 0.80
N LEU A 119 14.32 13.97 0.08
CA LEU A 119 14.10 12.74 -0.67
C LEU A 119 14.45 13.00 -2.14
N VAL A 120 15.61 12.52 -2.56
CA VAL A 120 16.22 12.90 -3.84
C VAL A 120 16.03 11.82 -4.89
N PHE A 121 15.46 12.20 -6.03
CA PHE A 121 15.22 11.34 -7.17
C PHE A 121 15.93 11.89 -8.41
N GLY A 122 16.57 11.03 -9.17
CA GLY A 122 17.29 11.40 -10.39
C GLY A 122 16.40 11.44 -11.63
N PRO A 123 16.97 11.87 -12.78
CA PRO A 123 16.28 11.85 -14.07
C PRO A 123 15.86 10.43 -14.49
N GLU A 124 14.84 10.35 -15.33
CA GLU A 124 14.17 9.13 -15.73
C GLU A 124 15.09 8.15 -16.49
N ASP A 125 16.04 8.67 -17.23
CA ASP A 125 16.94 7.88 -18.10
C ASP A 125 18.14 7.28 -17.38
N ASN A 126 18.76 8.04 -16.46
CA ASN A 126 20.06 7.68 -15.89
C ASN A 126 20.07 7.60 -14.35
N GLY A 127 19.01 8.05 -13.68
CA GLY A 127 18.97 8.14 -12.23
C GLY A 127 20.01 9.13 -11.65
N LEU A 128 20.27 9.06 -10.36
CA LEU A 128 21.25 9.93 -9.69
C LEU A 128 22.68 9.61 -10.14
N ARG A 129 23.46 10.66 -10.46
CA ARG A 129 24.87 10.52 -10.75
C ARG A 129 25.69 10.34 -9.46
N GLN A 130 26.92 9.85 -9.60
CA GLN A 130 27.83 9.64 -8.46
C GLN A 130 28.06 10.90 -7.63
N GLU A 131 28.13 12.07 -8.28
CA GLU A 131 28.28 13.36 -7.61
C GLU A 131 27.10 13.72 -6.68
N HIS A 132 25.86 13.30 -7.05
CA HIS A 132 24.68 13.45 -6.21
C HIS A 132 24.70 12.43 -5.06
N LEU A 133 24.98 11.16 -5.37
CA LEU A 133 25.02 10.08 -4.39
C LEU A 133 26.09 10.29 -3.29
N SER A 134 27.21 10.93 -3.64
CA SER A 134 28.28 11.24 -2.67
C SER A 134 27.87 12.28 -1.62
N GLN A 135 26.81 13.04 -1.85
CA GLN A 135 26.27 14.04 -0.94
C GLN A 135 25.08 13.50 -0.11
N CYS A 136 24.65 12.26 -0.35
CA CYS A 136 23.56 11.64 0.38
C CYS A 136 24.03 11.04 1.70
N SER A 137 23.24 11.24 2.76
CA SER A 137 23.38 10.55 4.05
C SER A 137 23.03 9.07 3.93
N TRP A 138 22.04 8.77 3.08
CA TRP A 138 21.57 7.42 2.77
C TRP A 138 21.39 7.26 1.26
N VAL A 139 21.73 6.09 0.76
CA VAL A 139 21.32 5.64 -0.58
C VAL A 139 20.32 4.51 -0.39
N VAL A 140 19.10 4.74 -0.84
CA VAL A 140 17.96 3.82 -0.62
C VAL A 140 17.56 3.21 -1.94
N ARG A 141 17.50 1.88 -1.99
CA ARG A 141 17.01 1.11 -3.11
C ARG A 141 15.57 0.66 -2.89
N ILE A 142 14.72 0.85 -3.89
CA ILE A 142 13.39 0.24 -3.92
C ILE A 142 13.56 -1.19 -4.47
N PRO A 143 13.24 -2.25 -3.70
CA PRO A 143 13.34 -3.62 -4.19
C PRO A 143 12.46 -3.83 -5.41
N SER A 144 13.04 -4.39 -6.48
CA SER A 144 12.37 -4.66 -7.75
C SER A 144 12.75 -6.05 -8.28
N ALA A 145 12.01 -6.56 -9.28
CA ALA A 145 12.39 -7.80 -9.96
C ALA A 145 13.66 -7.59 -10.80
N ALA A 146 14.53 -8.58 -10.83
CA ALA A 146 15.83 -8.50 -11.52
C ALA A 146 15.72 -8.18 -13.02
N GLU A 147 14.62 -8.58 -13.66
CA GLU A 147 14.38 -8.36 -15.10
C GLU A 147 14.01 -6.93 -15.47
N ASN A 148 13.47 -6.15 -14.49
CA ASN A 148 13.09 -4.75 -14.70
C ASN A 148 13.31 -3.95 -13.41
N PRO A 149 14.56 -3.56 -13.11
CA PRO A 149 14.92 -2.96 -11.83
C PRO A 149 14.47 -1.50 -11.69
N SER A 150 14.04 -0.84 -12.77
CA SER A 150 13.73 0.60 -12.76
C SER A 150 12.22 0.85 -12.70
N PHE A 151 11.78 1.64 -11.72
CA PHE A 151 10.43 2.19 -11.66
C PHE A 151 10.38 3.55 -12.36
N ASN A 152 9.20 3.92 -12.90
CA ASN A 152 8.95 5.29 -13.32
C ASN A 152 9.15 6.26 -12.14
N LEU A 153 9.59 7.50 -12.43
CA LEU A 153 9.88 8.52 -11.42
C LEU A 153 8.72 8.73 -10.44
N ALA A 154 7.50 8.94 -10.93
CA ALA A 154 6.34 9.17 -10.08
C ALA A 154 5.95 7.94 -9.26
N GLN A 155 6.16 6.73 -9.79
CA GLN A 155 5.97 5.48 -9.04
C GLN A 155 6.98 5.34 -7.92
N SER A 156 8.26 5.65 -8.18
CA SER A 156 9.32 5.65 -7.17
C SER A 156 9.00 6.61 -6.02
N VAL A 157 8.58 7.84 -6.34
CA VAL A 157 8.16 8.82 -5.33
C VAL A 157 6.99 8.29 -4.52
N LEU A 158 5.94 7.77 -5.18
CA LEU A 158 4.76 7.23 -4.49
C LEU A 158 5.13 6.13 -3.50
N LEU A 159 5.99 5.18 -3.88
CA LEU A 159 6.42 4.07 -3.01
C LEU A 159 7.17 4.56 -1.77
N VAL A 160 8.08 5.55 -1.95
CA VAL A 160 8.84 6.13 -0.84
C VAL A 160 7.92 6.89 0.11
N LEU A 161 7.05 7.75 -0.41
CA LEU A 161 6.11 8.51 0.40
C LEU A 161 5.11 7.61 1.13
N TYR A 162 4.62 6.54 0.46
CA TYR A 162 3.76 5.56 1.09
C TYR A 162 4.49 4.83 2.24
N LYS A 163 5.76 4.45 2.04
CA LYS A 163 6.57 3.83 3.10
C LYS A 163 6.77 4.73 4.30
N ILE A 164 7.00 6.03 4.07
CA ILE A 164 7.07 7.01 5.16
C ILE A 164 5.73 7.07 5.90
N THR A 165 4.60 7.22 5.19
CA THR A 165 3.26 7.26 5.78
C THR A 165 2.99 6.00 6.62
N GLU A 166 3.32 4.81 6.11
CA GLU A 166 3.18 3.55 6.83
C GLU A 166 4.02 3.52 8.12
N SER A 167 5.25 4.08 8.08
CA SER A 167 6.19 4.07 9.20
C SER A 167 5.75 4.99 10.35
N PHE A 168 4.90 5.99 10.09
CA PHE A 168 4.32 6.86 11.11
C PHE A 168 3.02 6.29 11.70
N GLY A 169 2.50 5.18 11.15
CA GLY A 169 1.35 4.44 11.70
C GLY A 169 0.08 5.28 11.84
N ASP A 170 -0.70 4.99 12.89
CA ASP A 170 -1.97 5.66 13.19
C ASP A 170 -1.84 7.15 13.57
N THR A 171 -0.62 7.69 13.69
CA THR A 171 -0.39 9.12 13.93
C THR A 171 -0.73 9.98 12.72
N VAL A 172 -0.79 9.37 11.53
CA VAL A 172 -1.30 10.04 10.34
C VAL A 172 -2.81 9.88 10.30
N ASN A 173 -3.49 10.92 10.74
CA ASN A 173 -4.94 11.03 10.58
C ASN A 173 -5.25 11.32 9.08
N LEU A 174 -4.89 10.38 8.21
CA LEU A 174 -5.47 10.34 6.88
C LEU A 174 -6.98 10.23 7.14
N PRO A 175 -7.80 11.15 6.58
CA PRO A 175 -9.24 11.07 6.79
C PRO A 175 -9.62 9.62 6.49
N ALA A 176 -10.11 8.92 7.52
CA ALA A 176 -10.57 7.56 7.35
C ALA A 176 -11.53 7.63 6.17
N VAL A 177 -11.10 7.13 5.01
CA VAL A 177 -12.06 6.90 3.92
C VAL A 177 -13.09 6.04 4.60
N PRO A 178 -14.31 6.52 4.82
CA PRO A 178 -15.32 5.66 5.40
C PRO A 178 -15.38 4.49 4.43
N VAL A 179 -14.77 3.37 4.81
CA VAL A 179 -15.09 2.10 4.18
C VAL A 179 -16.60 2.12 4.34
N ARG A 180 -17.32 2.36 3.23
CA ARG A 180 -18.77 2.25 3.25
C ARG A 180 -18.99 0.85 3.77
N ALA A 181 -19.18 0.79 5.09
CA ALA A 181 -19.60 -0.43 5.71
C ALA A 181 -20.86 -0.77 4.91
N ASP A 182 -20.77 -1.82 4.10
CA ASP A 182 -21.98 -2.38 3.53
C ASP A 182 -22.90 -2.51 4.74
N PRO A 183 -24.03 -1.77 4.81
CA PRO A 183 -24.92 -1.85 5.97
C PRO A 183 -25.41 -3.28 6.19
N ARG A 184 -25.19 -4.18 5.22
CA ARG A 184 -25.36 -5.61 5.29
C ARG A 184 -24.15 -6.34 5.90
N ARG A 185 -22.97 -5.74 5.93
CA ARG A 185 -21.78 -6.23 6.63
C ARG A 185 -21.86 -5.79 8.09
N ARG A 186 -22.87 -6.25 8.80
CA ARG A 186 -22.84 -6.26 10.26
C ARG A 186 -21.57 -7.01 10.65
N THR A 187 -20.68 -6.36 11.35
CA THR A 187 -19.52 -6.96 12.01
C THR A 187 -20.04 -7.97 13.04
N THR A 188 -20.45 -9.10 12.55
CA THR A 188 -20.90 -10.20 13.37
C THR A 188 -19.65 -10.91 13.80
N GLY A 189 -19.40 -10.95 15.09
CA GLY A 189 -18.19 -11.42 15.75
C GLY A 189 -17.66 -12.76 15.22
N THR A 190 -16.52 -13.16 15.74
CA THR A 190 -15.93 -14.47 15.48
C THR A 190 -16.94 -15.56 15.92
N PRO A 191 -17.26 -16.54 15.09
CA PRO A 191 -18.18 -17.60 15.46
C PRO A 191 -17.61 -18.42 16.62
N THR A 192 -18.48 -18.85 17.53
CA THR A 192 -18.06 -19.72 18.63
C THR A 192 -17.68 -21.11 18.09
N TRP A 193 -16.86 -21.84 18.83
CA TRP A 193 -16.53 -23.23 18.52
C TRP A 193 -17.82 -24.07 18.31
N ASN A 194 -18.83 -23.85 19.13
CA ASN A 194 -20.10 -24.56 19.02
C ASN A 194 -20.82 -24.28 17.69
N SER A 195 -20.83 -23.04 17.22
CA SER A 195 -21.42 -22.67 15.91
C SER A 195 -20.70 -23.34 14.74
N LEU A 196 -19.36 -23.39 14.78
CA LEU A 196 -18.57 -24.10 13.76
C LEU A 196 -18.76 -25.61 13.83
N TYR A 197 -18.87 -26.17 15.02
CA TYR A 197 -19.16 -27.59 15.22
C TYR A 197 -20.56 -27.97 14.70
N GLN A 198 -21.57 -27.11 14.87
CA GLN A 198 -22.88 -27.31 14.28
C GLN A 198 -22.82 -27.30 12.75
N LEU A 199 -22.02 -26.42 12.15
CA LEU A 199 -21.79 -26.40 10.71
C LEU A 199 -21.13 -27.69 10.21
N ASP A 200 -20.08 -28.15 10.90
CA ASP A 200 -19.41 -29.43 10.61
C ASP A 200 -20.40 -30.62 10.62
N ARG A 201 -21.24 -30.68 11.65
CA ARG A 201 -22.27 -31.73 11.73
C ARG A 201 -23.30 -31.65 10.62
N MET A 202 -23.76 -30.44 10.27
CA MET A 202 -24.72 -30.22 9.19
C MET A 202 -24.10 -30.65 7.85
N LEU A 203 -22.81 -30.37 7.61
CA LEU A 203 -22.09 -30.83 6.41
C LEU A 203 -22.02 -32.35 6.36
N ASP A 204 -21.68 -33.02 7.48
CA ASP A 204 -21.65 -34.49 7.55
C ASP A 204 -23.02 -35.06 7.19
N ASP A 205 -24.09 -34.53 7.74
CA ASP A 205 -25.45 -34.98 7.48
C ASP A 205 -25.86 -34.80 6.00
N VAL A 206 -25.59 -33.63 5.41
CA VAL A 206 -25.91 -33.34 4.01
C VAL A 206 -25.09 -34.22 3.07
N MET A 207 -23.81 -34.43 3.35
CA MET A 207 -22.93 -35.30 2.54
C MET A 207 -23.39 -36.77 2.61
N ALA A 208 -23.78 -37.25 3.79
CA ALA A 208 -24.30 -38.61 3.96
C ALA A 208 -25.64 -38.80 3.27
N GLU A 209 -26.57 -37.87 3.48
CA GLU A 209 -27.91 -37.92 2.87
C GLU A 209 -27.88 -37.66 1.35
N GLY A 210 -26.90 -36.86 0.86
CA GLY A 210 -26.67 -36.62 -0.57
C GLY A 210 -25.91 -37.73 -1.30
N GLY A 211 -25.46 -38.79 -0.58
CA GLY A 211 -24.69 -39.89 -1.18
C GLY A 211 -23.27 -39.48 -1.58
N PHE A 212 -22.75 -38.40 -1.04
CA PHE A 212 -21.36 -37.96 -1.27
C PHE A 212 -20.35 -38.89 -0.58
N VAL A 213 -20.75 -39.50 0.53
CA VAL A 213 -19.99 -40.48 1.31
C VAL A 213 -20.62 -41.84 1.11
N GLY A 214 -19.98 -42.70 0.32
CA GLY A 214 -20.43 -44.08 0.17
C GLY A 214 -20.06 -44.71 -1.17
N ASN A 215 -19.61 -45.99 -1.08
CA ASN A 215 -19.39 -46.93 -2.19
C ASN A 215 -18.18 -46.64 -3.10
N GLY A 216 -16.97 -46.89 -2.58
CA GLY A 216 -15.86 -47.46 -3.38
C GLY A 216 -15.08 -46.53 -4.33
N SER A 217 -15.43 -45.25 -4.44
CA SER A 217 -14.62 -44.28 -5.19
C SER A 217 -13.75 -43.44 -4.26
N PRO A 218 -12.52 -43.09 -4.62
CA PRO A 218 -11.69 -42.14 -3.88
C PRO A 218 -12.23 -40.72 -4.07
N LYS A 219 -13.36 -40.41 -3.43
CA LYS A 219 -13.87 -39.05 -3.34
C LYS A 219 -13.11 -38.33 -2.22
N PRO A 220 -12.88 -37.00 -2.34
CA PRO A 220 -12.35 -36.24 -1.22
C PRO A 220 -13.18 -36.52 0.02
N GLY A 221 -12.52 -36.92 1.13
CA GLY A 221 -13.23 -37.28 2.35
C GLY A 221 -13.99 -36.08 2.94
N PRO A 222 -15.03 -36.34 3.79
CA PRO A 222 -15.81 -35.32 4.47
C PRO A 222 -14.95 -34.25 5.16
N ASP A 223 -13.83 -34.66 5.73
CA ASP A 223 -12.89 -33.76 6.42
C ASP A 223 -12.23 -32.74 5.49
N MET A 224 -12.05 -33.08 4.22
CA MET A 224 -11.50 -32.14 3.24
C MET A 224 -12.50 -31.01 2.95
N VAL A 225 -13.78 -31.30 2.89
CA VAL A 225 -14.86 -30.29 2.71
C VAL A 225 -14.96 -29.40 3.97
N LYS A 226 -14.96 -29.98 5.17
CA LYS A 226 -14.96 -29.23 6.43
C LYS A 226 -13.72 -28.32 6.55
N ASN A 227 -12.55 -28.81 6.19
CA ASN A 227 -11.32 -28.03 6.19
C ASN A 227 -11.35 -26.86 5.20
N LEU A 228 -12.08 -26.98 4.09
CA LEU A 228 -12.29 -25.86 3.17
C LEU A 228 -13.03 -24.70 3.88
N PHE A 229 -14.14 -25.01 4.56
CA PHE A 229 -14.91 -24.00 5.29
C PHE A 229 -14.11 -23.38 6.46
N ARG A 230 -13.32 -24.15 7.17
CA ARG A 230 -12.46 -23.66 8.26
C ARG A 230 -11.41 -22.64 7.78
N ARG A 231 -10.89 -22.80 6.54
CA ARG A 231 -9.93 -21.85 5.94
C ARG A 231 -10.55 -20.52 5.53
N LEU A 232 -11.87 -20.46 5.32
CA LEU A 232 -12.58 -19.25 4.89
C LEU A 232 -12.70 -18.18 5.97
N ARG A 233 -12.31 -18.45 7.23
CA ARG A 233 -12.43 -17.51 8.37
C ARG A 233 -13.81 -16.86 8.44
N LEU A 234 -14.85 -17.68 8.37
CA LEU A 234 -16.24 -17.26 8.39
C LEU A 234 -16.56 -16.43 9.65
N ASN A 235 -17.40 -15.41 9.51
CA ASN A 235 -18.00 -14.70 10.62
C ASN A 235 -19.31 -15.37 11.08
N THR A 236 -19.87 -14.94 12.22
CA THR A 236 -21.08 -15.53 12.81
C THR A 236 -22.30 -15.49 11.85
N HIS A 237 -22.43 -14.42 11.08
CA HIS A 237 -23.51 -14.28 10.10
C HIS A 237 -23.37 -15.28 8.93
N GLU A 238 -22.15 -15.42 8.42
CA GLU A 238 -21.84 -16.36 7.32
C GLU A 238 -22.06 -17.80 7.76
N VAL A 239 -21.69 -18.17 8.99
CA VAL A 239 -22.00 -19.49 9.56
C VAL A 239 -23.52 -19.69 9.65
N GLY A 240 -24.28 -18.68 10.10
CA GLY A 240 -25.74 -18.74 10.14
C GLY A 240 -26.38 -18.93 8.77
N LEU A 241 -25.90 -18.23 7.75
CA LEU A 241 -26.35 -18.39 6.36
C LEU A 241 -26.07 -19.80 5.84
N LEU A 242 -24.88 -20.34 6.09
CA LEU A 242 -24.52 -21.70 5.66
C LEU A 242 -25.34 -22.76 6.37
N LEU A 243 -25.58 -22.62 7.67
CA LEU A 243 -26.47 -23.53 8.41
C LEU A 243 -27.88 -23.51 7.86
N SER A 244 -28.44 -22.35 7.52
CA SER A 244 -29.75 -22.21 6.90
C SER A 244 -29.81 -22.88 5.52
N LEU A 245 -28.80 -22.59 4.67
CA LEU A 245 -28.70 -23.17 3.31
C LEU A 245 -28.65 -24.71 3.36
N PHE A 246 -27.70 -25.24 4.14
CA PHE A 246 -27.53 -26.69 4.26
C PHE A 246 -28.70 -27.37 4.95
N GLY A 247 -29.38 -26.70 5.90
CA GLY A 247 -30.64 -27.17 6.49
C GLY A 247 -31.74 -27.33 5.46
N GLN A 248 -31.90 -26.37 4.54
CA GLN A 248 -32.87 -26.45 3.44
C GLN A 248 -32.52 -27.55 2.44
N LEU A 249 -31.22 -27.67 2.07
CA LEU A 249 -30.75 -28.75 1.19
C LEU A 249 -31.03 -30.13 1.80
N ARG A 250 -30.71 -30.32 3.07
CA ARG A 250 -31.02 -31.57 3.79
C ARG A 250 -32.52 -31.90 3.80
N ALA A 251 -33.37 -30.91 4.06
CA ALA A 251 -34.79 -31.08 4.03
C ALA A 251 -35.33 -31.47 2.62
N ALA A 252 -34.73 -30.93 1.55
CA ALA A 252 -35.03 -31.28 0.18
C ALA A 252 -34.60 -32.71 -0.16
N LEU A 253 -33.38 -33.13 0.23
CA LEU A 253 -32.88 -34.49 0.03
C LEU A 253 -33.79 -35.55 0.71
N ARG A 254 -34.28 -35.27 1.92
CA ARG A 254 -35.20 -36.16 2.66
C ARG A 254 -36.57 -36.27 2.00
N ARG A 255 -37.06 -35.19 1.41
CA ARG A 255 -38.35 -35.19 0.66
C ARG A 255 -38.21 -35.98 -0.64
N GLY A 256 -37.12 -35.82 -1.40
CA GLY A 256 -36.88 -36.56 -2.64
C GLY A 256 -36.81 -38.08 -2.43
N ARG A 257 -36.22 -38.55 -1.34
CA ARG A 257 -36.14 -39.96 -0.98
C ARG A 257 -37.49 -40.59 -0.59
N ARG A 258 -38.54 -39.79 -0.27
CA ARG A 258 -39.87 -40.27 0.06
C ARG A 258 -40.79 -40.46 -1.16
N ILE A 259 -40.33 -40.13 -2.36
CA ILE A 259 -41.11 -40.13 -3.60
C ILE A 259 -40.76 -41.34 -4.48
N ASP A 260 -39.65 -42.05 -4.21
CA ASP A 260 -39.34 -43.33 -4.87
C ASP A 260 -39.93 -44.50 -4.05
N PRO A 261 -40.92 -45.24 -4.60
CA PRO A 261 -41.50 -46.42 -3.98
C PRO A 261 -40.53 -47.63 -4.04
#